data_07161248f6442309346a255e8b1075b7
#
_entry.id   07161248f6442309346a255e8b1075b7
#
_cell.length_a   1.000
_cell.length_b   1.000
_cell.length_c   1.000
_cell.angle_alpha   90.00
_cell.angle_beta   90.00
_cell.angle_gamma   90.00
#
_symmetry.space_group_name_H-M   'P 1'
#
loop_
_entity.id
_entity.type
_entity.pdbx_description
1 polymer ?
#
loop_
_entity_poly.entity_id
_entity_poly.type
_entity_poly.pdbx_seq_one_letter_code
_entity_poly.pdbx_strand_id
1 'polypeptide(L)' 'MRHVVWPNKRQALAYTIAIIAFTVVVAIILGAFDYLFAELVKRIVE' A
#
# COMPACT_ATOMS: atom_id res chain seq x y z
N MET A 1 27.92 -5.00 -8.50
CA MET A 1 27.96 -4.44 -8.33
C MET A 1 28.44 -3.94 -7.66
N ARG A 2 28.90 -3.62 -7.45
CA ARG A 2 29.39 -3.17 -6.98
C ARG A 2 29.18 -2.57 -6.22
N HIS A 3 29.28 -2.32 -5.76
CA HIS A 3 29.07 -1.84 -4.99
C HIS A 3 29.27 -0.66 -4.80
N VAL A 4 28.96 -0.28 -5.14
CA VAL A 4 29.04 1.04 -5.00
C VAL A 4 28.16 1.47 -3.94
N VAL A 5 28.64 1.86 -2.94
CA VAL A 5 27.83 2.23 -1.82
C VAL A 5 27.53 3.68 -1.93
N TRP A 6 26.33 3.98 -2.26
CA TRP A 6 25.90 5.35 -2.34
C TRP A 6 24.92 5.59 -1.22
N PRO A 7 25.29 6.36 -0.22
CA PRO A 7 24.37 6.65 0.88
C PRO A 7 23.06 7.25 0.38
N ASN A 8 23.16 8.12 -0.60
CA ASN A 8 21.96 8.74 -1.14
C ASN A 8 21.03 7.71 -1.77
N LYS A 9 21.63 6.78 -2.46
CA LYS A 9 20.84 5.75 -3.12
C LYS A 9 20.12 4.92 -2.07
N ARG A 10 20.80 4.60 -1.02
CA ARG A 10 20.20 3.80 0.03
C ARG A 10 19.03 4.52 0.65
N GLN A 11 19.19 5.80 0.88
CA GLN A 11 18.14 6.60 1.46
C GLN A 11 16.96 6.68 0.52
N ALA A 12 17.24 6.84 -0.76
CA ALA A 12 16.16 6.90 -1.75
C ALA A 12 15.38 5.60 -1.77
N LEU A 13 16.07 4.48 -1.69
CA LEU A 13 15.42 3.20 -1.66
C LEU A 13 14.54 3.06 -0.43
N ALA A 14 15.04 3.49 0.70
CA ALA A 14 14.27 3.41 1.94
C ALA A 14 12.99 4.21 1.81
N TYR A 15 13.08 5.40 1.27
CA TYR A 15 11.90 6.23 1.10
C TYR A 15 10.92 5.59 0.15
N THR A 16 11.43 5.05 -0.95
CA THR A 16 10.58 4.41 -1.93
C THR A 16 9.83 3.24 -1.32
N ILE A 17 10.53 2.43 -0.57
CA ILE A 17 9.92 1.27 0.06
C ILE A 17 8.85 1.73 1.05
N ALA A 18 9.15 2.76 1.81
CA ALA A 18 8.18 3.26 2.78
C ALA A 18 6.92 3.76 2.08
N ILE A 19 7.09 4.47 0.98
CA ILE A 19 5.93 4.98 0.26
C ILE A 19 5.12 3.84 -0.31
N ILE A 20 5.79 2.86 -0.89
CA ILE A 20 5.11 1.72 -1.47
C ILE A 20 4.35 0.96 -0.38
N ALA A 21 4.98 0.73 0.74
CA ALA A 21 4.34 0.02 1.84
C ALA A 21 3.12 0.78 2.32
N PHE A 22 3.24 2.08 2.46
CA PHE A 22 2.12 2.90 2.91
C PHE A 22 0.98 2.84 1.89
N THR A 23 1.32 2.94 0.63
CA THR A 23 0.30 2.89 -0.42
C THR A 23 -0.42 1.55 -0.42
N VAL A 24 0.32 0.47 -0.26
CA VAL A 24 -0.28 -0.86 -0.26
C VAL A 24 -1.23 -1.00 0.92
N VAL A 25 -0.81 -0.53 2.07
CA VAL A 25 -1.66 -0.63 3.25
C VAL A 25 -2.95 0.16 3.05
N VAL A 26 -2.83 1.36 2.53
CA VAL A 26 -4.01 2.17 2.28
C VAL A 26 -4.92 1.50 1.25
N ALA A 27 -4.33 0.94 0.21
CA ALA A 27 -5.12 0.27 -0.81
C ALA A 27 -5.88 -0.90 -0.23
N ILE A 28 -5.24 -1.65 0.64
CA ILE A 28 -5.90 -2.80 1.26
C ILE A 28 -7.06 -2.33 2.13
N ILE A 29 -6.84 -1.27 2.89
CA ILE A 29 -7.89 -0.76 3.76
C ILE A 29 -9.07 -0.28 2.94
N LEU A 30 -8.80 0.46 1.88
CA LEU A 30 -9.87 0.95 1.02
C LEU A 30 -10.60 -0.20 0.36
N GLY A 31 -9.86 -1.18 -0.10
CA GLY A 31 -10.47 -2.34 -0.73
C GLY A 31 -11.35 -3.11 0.24
N ALA A 32 -10.86 -3.26 1.46
CA ALA A 32 -11.63 -3.97 2.47
C ALA A 32 -12.92 -3.23 2.78
N PHE A 33 -12.84 -1.92 2.91
CA PHE A 33 -14.02 -1.12 3.18
C PHE A 33 -15.00 -1.24 2.04
N ASP A 34 -14.51 -1.17 0.82
CA ASP A 34 -15.39 -1.27 -0.35
C ASP A 34 -16.10 -2.62 -0.36
N TYR A 35 -15.35 -3.65 -0.06
CA TYR A 35 -15.93 -4.99 -0.04
C TYR A 35 -17.01 -5.10 1.02
N LEU A 36 -16.70 -4.63 2.22
CA LEU A 36 -17.67 -4.69 3.31
C LEU A 36 -18.91 -3.88 2.97
N PHE A 37 -18.70 -2.71 2.42
CA PHE A 37 -19.82 -1.84 2.09
C PHE A 37 -20.72 -2.51 1.06
N ALA A 38 -20.11 -3.08 0.04
CA ALA A 38 -20.87 -3.73 -1.00
C ALA A 38 -21.67 -4.88 -0.43
N GLU A 39 -21.08 -5.63 0.48
CA GLU A 39 -21.76 -6.75 1.08
C GLU A 39 -22.92 -6.29 1.92
N LEU A 40 -22.74 -5.23 2.67
CA LEU A 40 -23.81 -4.71 3.49
C LEU A 40 -24.96 -4.24 2.63
N VAL A 41 -24.65 -3.51 1.58
CA VAL A 41 -25.70 -3.03 0.69
C VAL A 41 -26.45 -4.19 0.08
N LYS A 42 -25.73 -5.22 -0.29
CA LYS A 42 -26.34 -6.40 -0.86
C LYS A 42 -27.34 -7.03 0.11
N ARG A 43 -26.96 -7.08 1.36
CA ARG A 43 -27.82 -7.66 2.37
C ARG A 43 -29.06 -6.83 2.57
N ILE A 44 -28.88 -5.53 2.61
CA ILE A 44 -29.99 -4.63 2.84
C ILE A 44 -30.96 -4.70 1.65
N VAL A 45 -30.41 -4.67 0.46
CA VAL A 45 -31.24 -4.73 -0.73
C VAL A 45 -31.93 -6.06 -0.84
N GLU A 46 -31.20 -7.07 -0.48
CA GLU A 46 -31.74 -8.41 -0.58
C GLU A 46 -32.88 -8.55 0.39
#